data_61b8724ad1e523ebea0370049cd638ea
#
_entry.id   61b8724ad1e523ebea0370049cd638ea
#
_cell.length_a   1.000
_cell.length_b   1.000
_cell.length_c   1.000
_cell.angle_alpha   90.00
_cell.angle_beta   90.00
_cell.angle_gamma   90.00
#
_symmetry.space_group_name_H-M   'P 1'
#
loop_
_entity.id
_entity.type
_entity.pdbx_description
1 polymer ?
#
loop_
_entity_poly.entity_id
_entity_poly.type
_entity_poly.pdbx_seq_one_letter_code
_entity_poly.pdbx_strand_id
1 'polypeptide(L)'
;MLEKIKQILSKKNSSNTFSYSQLNTFKTCPQQYKIIYRDGIRKEHESIETFMGKRVHEVLEWLYSKENQGKPYITFDRLCQTYDNQWRAHWHKNIHIADSRNYTDYYYSIGKRCLSNYYGRYGPTFDQMVEGTEVALSFLIGDYTFRGVIDRLDHMGPGKWIVHDYKTSRRQK
;
A
#
# COMPACT_ATOMS: atom_id res chain seq x y z
N MET A 1 -12.15 27.19 0.66
CA MET A 1 -11.24 26.10 0.28
C MET A 1 -11.89 25.18 -0.77
N LEU A 2 -13.10 24.65 -0.56
CA LEU A 2 -13.84 23.79 -1.49
C LEU A 2 -14.10 24.45 -2.87
N GLU A 3 -14.42 25.74 -2.93
CA GLU A 3 -14.67 26.45 -4.18
C GLU A 3 -13.40 26.59 -5.05
N LYS A 4 -12.23 26.83 -4.45
CA LYS A 4 -10.96 26.82 -5.18
C LYS A 4 -10.61 25.44 -5.74
N ILE A 5 -10.96 24.38 -4.99
CA ILE A 5 -10.80 23.00 -5.46
C ILE A 5 -11.70 22.74 -6.68
N LYS A 6 -12.97 23.14 -6.63
CA LYS A 6 -13.91 23.02 -7.77
C LYS A 6 -13.39 23.73 -9.02
N GLN A 7 -12.87 24.95 -8.90
CA GLN A 7 -12.37 25.77 -10.00
C GLN A 7 -11.10 25.16 -10.66
N ILE A 8 -10.22 24.54 -9.87
CA ILE A 8 -9.01 23.88 -10.39
C ILE A 8 -9.35 22.54 -11.06
N LEU A 9 -10.36 21.83 -10.56
CA LEU A 9 -10.77 20.52 -11.07
C LEU A 9 -11.63 20.60 -12.36
N SER A 10 -12.31 21.73 -12.60
CA SER A 10 -13.20 21.91 -13.76
C SER A 10 -12.50 22.06 -15.11
N LYS A 11 -11.19 22.31 -15.14
CA LYS A 11 -10.43 22.64 -16.38
C LYS A 11 -9.61 21.51 -16.97
N LYS A 12 -10.04 20.28 -17.12
CA LYS A 12 -9.43 19.26 -18.00
C LYS A 12 -9.24 17.85 -17.41
N ASN A 13 -10.24 17.30 -16.73
CA ASN A 13 -10.30 15.85 -16.60
C ASN A 13 -11.75 15.40 -16.78
N SER A 14 -11.99 14.59 -17.78
CA SER A 14 -13.27 13.99 -18.10
C SER A 14 -13.74 12.91 -17.11
N SER A 15 -13.05 12.73 -15.99
CA SER A 15 -13.49 11.87 -14.90
C SER A 15 -13.42 12.61 -13.57
N ASN A 16 -14.59 12.83 -12.95
CA ASN A 16 -14.72 13.31 -11.57
C ASN A 16 -14.24 12.25 -10.55
N THR A 17 -13.15 11.54 -10.87
CA THR A 17 -12.68 10.40 -10.10
C THR A 17 -11.36 10.75 -9.40
N PHE A 18 -11.32 10.51 -8.09
CA PHE A 18 -10.19 10.86 -7.22
C PHE A 18 -9.79 9.68 -6.35
N SER A 19 -8.49 9.62 -6.00
CA SER A 19 -7.98 8.74 -4.96
C SER A 19 -7.53 9.52 -3.74
N TYR A 20 -7.42 8.85 -2.59
CA TYR A 20 -6.87 9.46 -1.38
C TYR A 20 -5.46 10.03 -1.62
N SER A 21 -4.60 9.32 -2.34
CA SER A 21 -3.24 9.78 -2.65
C SER A 21 -3.24 11.07 -3.47
N GLN A 22 -4.16 11.21 -4.43
CA GLN A 22 -4.33 12.46 -5.18
C GLN A 22 -4.72 13.62 -4.27
N LEU A 23 -5.71 13.42 -3.40
CA LEU A 23 -6.18 14.44 -2.48
C LEU A 23 -5.09 14.82 -1.45
N ASN A 24 -4.39 13.83 -0.92
CA ASN A 24 -3.29 14.07 0.01
C ASN A 24 -2.13 14.82 -0.65
N THR A 25 -1.78 14.48 -1.90
CA THR A 25 -0.76 15.21 -2.67
C THR A 25 -1.18 16.67 -2.88
N PHE A 26 -2.45 16.92 -3.23
CA PHE A 26 -2.95 18.27 -3.39
C PHE A 26 -2.91 19.06 -2.06
N LYS A 27 -3.32 18.44 -0.97
CA LYS A 27 -3.31 19.04 0.38
C LYS A 27 -1.89 19.40 0.83
N THR A 28 -0.92 18.54 0.53
CA THR A 28 0.49 18.70 0.95
C THR A 28 1.22 19.71 0.07
N CYS A 29 1.06 19.61 -1.24
CA CYS A 29 1.71 20.49 -2.22
C CYS A 29 0.88 20.56 -3.53
N PRO A 30 0.08 21.62 -3.74
CA PRO A 30 -0.69 21.80 -4.96
C PRO A 30 0.16 21.81 -6.24
N GLN A 31 1.40 22.32 -6.17
CA GLN A 31 2.31 22.30 -7.30
C GLN A 31 2.73 20.87 -7.69
N GLN A 32 3.02 20.03 -6.70
CA GLN A 32 3.31 18.60 -6.94
C GLN A 32 2.12 17.87 -7.54
N TYR A 33 0.91 18.18 -7.06
CA TYR A 33 -0.33 17.64 -7.65
C TYR A 33 -0.46 18.04 -9.13
N LYS A 34 -0.23 19.32 -9.45
CA LYS A 34 -0.27 19.79 -10.83
C LYS A 34 0.68 19.01 -11.71
N ILE A 35 1.95 18.91 -11.32
CA ILE A 35 2.99 18.20 -12.07
C ILE A 35 2.61 16.74 -12.31
N ILE A 36 2.19 16.02 -11.26
CA ILE A 36 1.95 14.58 -11.35
C ILE A 36 0.62 14.26 -12.03
N TYR A 37 -0.47 14.95 -11.64
CA TYR A 37 -1.82 14.52 -12.02
C TYR A 37 -2.46 15.39 -13.12
N ARG A 38 -1.95 16.60 -13.35
CA ARG A 38 -2.44 17.48 -14.41
C ARG A 38 -1.53 17.43 -15.63
N ASP A 39 -0.24 17.55 -15.42
CA ASP A 39 0.77 17.59 -16.48
C ASP A 39 1.26 16.18 -16.84
N GLY A 40 0.93 15.16 -16.01
CA GLY A 40 1.27 13.75 -16.26
C GLY A 40 2.74 13.41 -16.06
N ILE A 41 3.53 14.32 -15.50
CA ILE A 41 4.97 14.14 -15.30
C ILE A 41 5.19 13.27 -14.07
N ARG A 42 5.70 12.07 -14.28
CA ARG A 42 6.02 11.12 -13.21
C ARG A 42 7.52 10.96 -13.07
N LYS A 43 7.96 10.64 -11.84
CA LYS A 43 9.36 10.29 -11.60
C LYS A 43 9.72 9.01 -12.36
N GLU A 44 10.89 9.01 -12.99
CA GLU A 44 11.40 7.83 -13.70
C GLU A 44 11.94 6.74 -12.76
N HIS A 45 12.13 7.09 -11.49
CA HIS A 45 12.68 6.20 -10.47
C HIS A 45 11.69 5.96 -9.33
N GLU A 46 11.77 4.78 -8.76
CA GLU A 46 11.07 4.38 -7.55
C GLU A 46 12.01 4.53 -6.34
N SER A 47 11.53 5.11 -5.23
CA SER A 47 12.34 5.11 -4.01
C SER A 47 12.43 3.72 -3.39
N ILE A 48 13.56 3.40 -2.76
CA ILE A 48 13.77 2.11 -2.10
C ILE A 48 12.74 1.87 -0.98
N GLU A 49 12.27 2.93 -0.31
CA GLU A 49 11.22 2.83 0.71
C GLU A 49 9.89 2.38 0.11
N THR A 50 9.52 2.93 -1.05
CA THR A 50 8.31 2.52 -1.78
C THR A 50 8.44 1.09 -2.28
N PHE A 51 9.58 0.73 -2.85
CA PHE A 51 9.88 -0.62 -3.29
C PHE A 51 9.75 -1.63 -2.14
N MET A 52 10.43 -1.38 -1.02
CA MET A 52 10.36 -2.21 0.19
C MET A 52 8.92 -2.34 0.70
N GLY A 53 8.20 -1.22 0.79
CA GLY A 53 6.81 -1.20 1.24
C GLY A 53 5.92 -2.10 0.41
N LYS A 54 6.02 -2.03 -0.92
CA LYS A 54 5.27 -2.90 -1.83
C LYS A 54 5.59 -4.39 -1.60
N ARG A 55 6.86 -4.74 -1.41
CA ARG A 55 7.24 -6.14 -1.14
C ARG A 55 6.66 -6.67 0.16
N VAL A 56 6.60 -5.84 1.21
CA VAL A 56 5.95 -6.21 2.47
C VAL A 56 4.44 -6.43 2.26
N HIS A 57 3.75 -5.53 1.55
CA HIS A 57 2.32 -5.65 1.25
C HIS A 57 2.02 -6.93 0.46
N GLU A 58 2.79 -7.24 -0.58
CA GLU A 58 2.64 -8.46 -1.39
C GLU A 58 2.82 -9.74 -0.57
N VAL A 59 3.73 -9.74 0.41
CA VAL A 59 3.90 -10.87 1.32
C VAL A 59 2.70 -11.02 2.24
N LEU A 60 2.14 -9.93 2.75
CA LEU A 60 0.94 -9.96 3.58
C LEU A 60 -0.31 -10.35 2.77
N GLU A 61 -0.41 -9.89 1.52
CA GLU A 61 -1.44 -10.34 0.59
C GLU A 61 -1.36 -11.86 0.35
N TRP A 62 -0.14 -12.36 0.04
CA TRP A 62 0.10 -13.79 -0.12
C TRP A 62 -0.26 -14.58 1.16
N LEU A 63 0.08 -14.05 2.34
CA LEU A 63 -0.20 -14.69 3.64
C LEU A 63 -1.69 -15.00 3.81
N TYR A 64 -2.54 -14.07 3.39
CA TYR A 64 -4.00 -14.19 3.49
C TYR A 64 -4.67 -14.61 2.17
N SER A 65 -3.91 -15.07 1.19
CA SER A 65 -4.48 -15.59 -0.05
C SER A 65 -5.34 -16.83 0.20
N LYS A 66 -6.28 -17.11 -0.70
CA LYS A 66 -7.14 -18.30 -0.63
C LYS A 66 -6.36 -19.60 -0.53
N GLU A 67 -5.16 -19.66 -1.11
CA GLU A 67 -4.28 -20.84 -1.04
C GLU A 67 -3.72 -21.10 0.37
N ASN A 68 -3.62 -20.07 1.18
CA ASN A 68 -3.10 -20.13 2.54
C ASN A 68 -4.20 -20.16 3.59
N GLN A 69 -5.43 -19.78 3.24
CA GLN A 69 -6.58 -19.89 4.12
C GLN A 69 -6.83 -21.37 4.48
N GLY A 70 -7.07 -21.64 5.76
CA GLY A 70 -7.30 -23.01 6.27
C GLY A 70 -6.02 -23.83 6.49
N LYS A 71 -4.83 -23.30 6.20
CA LYS A 71 -3.59 -23.96 6.65
C LYS A 71 -3.46 -23.85 8.16
N PRO A 72 -3.04 -24.92 8.85
CA PRO A 72 -2.98 -24.95 10.33
C PRO A 72 -1.98 -23.93 10.88
N TYR A 73 -0.92 -23.65 10.14
CA TYR A 73 0.07 -22.62 10.45
C TYR A 73 0.93 -22.28 9.21
N ILE A 74 1.52 -21.10 9.24
CA ILE A 74 2.55 -20.66 8.28
C ILE A 74 3.79 -20.30 9.10
N THR A 75 4.94 -20.90 8.77
CA THR A 75 6.19 -20.64 9.48
C THR A 75 6.76 -19.27 9.12
N PHE A 76 7.52 -18.66 10.04
CA PHE A 76 8.22 -17.42 9.77
C PHE A 76 9.25 -17.56 8.63
N ASP A 77 9.90 -18.72 8.53
CA ASP A 77 10.83 -19.00 7.43
C ASP A 77 10.13 -18.98 6.08
N ARG A 78 8.90 -19.50 6.00
CA ARG A 78 8.11 -19.44 4.76
C ARG A 78 7.74 -18.01 4.38
N LEU A 79 7.40 -17.18 5.37
CA LEU A 79 7.14 -15.77 5.17
C LEU A 79 8.38 -15.03 4.66
N CYS A 80 9.54 -15.28 5.28
CA CYS A 80 10.82 -14.73 4.85
C CYS A 80 11.19 -15.17 3.43
N GLN A 81 11.02 -16.45 3.12
CA GLN A 81 11.29 -16.97 1.78
C GLN A 81 10.43 -16.30 0.71
N THR A 82 9.15 -16.06 1.01
CA THR A 82 8.25 -15.33 0.11
C THR A 82 8.75 -13.90 -0.10
N TYR A 83 9.17 -13.21 0.97
CA TYR A 83 9.74 -11.87 0.87
C TYR A 83 11.02 -11.84 0.02
N ASP A 84 11.92 -12.79 0.22
CA ASP A 84 13.17 -12.92 -0.54
C ASP A 84 12.90 -13.10 -2.04
N ASN A 85 11.91 -13.94 -2.37
CA ASN A 85 11.49 -14.19 -3.74
C ASN A 85 10.89 -12.94 -4.38
N GLN A 86 9.97 -12.24 -3.69
CA GLN A 86 9.36 -10.99 -4.16
C GLN A 86 10.41 -9.89 -4.34
N TRP A 87 11.35 -9.74 -3.40
CA TRP A 87 12.43 -8.77 -3.49
C TRP A 87 13.27 -8.98 -4.74
N ARG A 88 13.73 -10.22 -4.98
CA ARG A 88 14.57 -10.57 -6.15
C ARG A 88 13.81 -10.45 -7.47
N ALA A 89 12.58 -10.93 -7.52
CA ALA A 89 11.78 -10.95 -8.74
C ALA A 89 11.44 -9.54 -9.26
N HIS A 90 11.28 -8.56 -8.36
CA HIS A 90 10.87 -7.20 -8.71
C HIS A 90 12.00 -6.17 -8.66
N TRP A 91 13.24 -6.59 -8.31
CA TRP A 91 14.38 -5.67 -8.30
C TRP A 91 14.67 -5.14 -9.70
N HIS A 92 14.84 -3.83 -9.83
CA HIS A 92 15.14 -3.19 -11.09
C HIS A 92 16.09 -1.99 -10.95
N LYS A 93 16.75 -1.59 -12.04
CA LYS A 93 17.79 -0.55 -12.06
C LYS A 93 17.30 0.86 -11.73
N ASN A 94 16.01 1.11 -11.81
CA ASN A 94 15.44 2.44 -11.55
C ASN A 94 15.06 2.63 -10.05
N ILE A 95 15.47 1.71 -9.16
CA ILE A 95 15.31 1.91 -7.73
C ILE A 95 16.38 2.87 -7.24
N HIS A 96 15.95 3.94 -6.55
CA HIS A 96 16.82 5.00 -6.07
C HIS A 96 16.89 4.99 -4.53
N ILE A 97 18.10 5.05 -4.00
CA ILE A 97 18.41 5.18 -2.57
C ILE A 97 18.91 6.61 -2.33
N ALA A 98 18.09 7.43 -1.69
CA ALA A 98 18.41 8.85 -1.49
C ALA A 98 19.46 9.08 -0.39
N ASP A 99 19.49 8.22 0.64
CA ASP A 99 20.47 8.34 1.74
C ASP A 99 21.69 7.45 1.45
N SER A 100 22.80 8.06 1.07
CA SER A 100 24.05 7.37 0.75
C SER A 100 24.69 6.60 1.91
N ARG A 101 24.21 6.82 3.15
CA ARG A 101 24.66 6.06 4.35
C ARG A 101 23.97 4.72 4.50
N ASN A 102 22.86 4.53 3.77
CA ASN A 102 22.05 3.32 3.84
C ASN A 102 22.18 2.57 2.52
N TYR A 103 22.43 1.27 2.62
CA TYR A 103 22.55 0.36 1.49
C TYR A 103 21.26 -0.44 1.31
N THR A 104 21.15 -1.13 0.20
CA THR A 104 20.04 -2.02 -0.13
C THR A 104 19.70 -2.97 1.02
N ASP A 105 20.71 -3.58 1.64
CA ASP A 105 20.54 -4.55 2.73
C ASP A 105 19.89 -3.95 3.99
N TYR A 106 20.10 -2.66 4.21
CA TYR A 106 19.45 -1.95 5.31
C TYR A 106 17.93 -1.91 5.11
N TYR A 107 17.46 -1.51 3.93
CA TYR A 107 16.03 -1.47 3.63
C TYR A 107 15.41 -2.87 3.54
N TYR A 108 16.13 -3.82 2.98
CA TYR A 108 15.75 -5.23 2.99
C TYR A 108 15.52 -5.75 4.43
N SER A 109 16.42 -5.43 5.35
CA SER A 109 16.32 -5.80 6.75
C SER A 109 15.15 -5.10 7.47
N ILE A 110 14.82 -3.85 7.11
CA ILE A 110 13.64 -3.15 7.63
C ILE A 110 12.37 -3.89 7.22
N GLY A 111 12.23 -4.29 5.95
CA GLY A 111 11.09 -5.05 5.47
C GLY A 111 10.93 -6.38 6.23
N LYS A 112 12.02 -7.13 6.41
CA LYS A 112 12.00 -8.35 7.24
C LYS A 112 11.58 -8.08 8.67
N ARG A 113 12.01 -6.98 9.27
CA ARG A 113 11.60 -6.59 10.63
C ARG A 113 10.11 -6.24 10.70
N CYS A 114 9.55 -5.58 9.68
CA CYS A 114 8.10 -5.33 9.60
C CYS A 114 7.33 -6.65 9.62
N LEU A 115 7.76 -7.64 8.82
CA LEU A 115 7.16 -8.97 8.76
C LEU A 115 7.34 -9.75 10.06
N SER A 116 8.51 -9.65 10.71
CA SER A 116 8.76 -10.27 12.01
C SER A 116 7.84 -9.73 13.10
N ASN A 117 7.67 -8.40 13.15
CA ASN A 117 6.75 -7.77 14.09
C ASN A 117 5.30 -8.20 13.85
N TYR A 118 4.91 -8.28 12.58
CA TYR A 118 3.58 -8.75 12.18
C TYR A 118 3.36 -10.21 12.58
N TYR A 119 4.33 -11.07 12.27
CA TYR A 119 4.30 -12.48 12.61
C TYR A 119 4.23 -12.73 14.12
N GLY A 120 5.03 -11.99 14.90
CA GLY A 120 5.02 -12.10 16.36
C GLY A 120 3.69 -11.68 17.00
N ARG A 121 2.90 -10.85 16.32
CA ARG A 121 1.59 -10.39 16.82
C ARG A 121 0.43 -11.28 16.38
N TYR A 122 0.45 -11.83 15.18
CA TYR A 122 -0.70 -12.49 14.55
C TYR A 122 -0.47 -13.96 14.20
N GLY A 123 0.79 -14.40 14.13
CA GLY A 123 1.14 -15.77 13.79
C GLY A 123 1.13 -16.71 14.98
N PRO A 124 1.37 -18.01 14.73
CA PRO A 124 1.63 -18.64 13.43
C PRO A 124 0.36 -19.09 12.69
N THR A 125 -0.83 -19.06 13.31
CA THR A 125 -2.05 -19.67 12.79
C THR A 125 -2.79 -18.83 11.75
N PHE A 126 -2.74 -17.51 11.86
CA PHE A 126 -3.41 -16.57 10.94
C PHE A 126 -4.86 -16.96 10.62
N ASP A 127 -5.64 -17.21 11.66
CA ASP A 127 -7.02 -17.74 11.63
C ASP A 127 -8.10 -16.66 11.45
N GLN A 128 -7.70 -15.45 11.03
CA GLN A 128 -8.63 -14.35 10.79
C GLN A 128 -9.59 -14.69 9.64
N MET A 129 -10.86 -14.29 9.79
CA MET A 129 -11.89 -14.47 8.77
C MET A 129 -11.73 -13.38 7.67
N VAL A 130 -10.72 -13.57 6.82
CA VAL A 130 -10.40 -12.61 5.76
C VAL A 130 -11.39 -12.78 4.60
N GLU A 131 -12.11 -11.71 4.28
CA GLU A 131 -13.00 -11.62 3.12
C GLU A 131 -12.20 -11.40 1.83
N GLY A 132 -11.15 -10.54 1.93
CA GLY A 132 -10.30 -10.26 0.79
C GLY A 132 -9.10 -9.39 1.12
N THR A 133 -8.13 -9.44 0.22
CA THR A 133 -6.93 -8.59 0.19
C THR A 133 -6.95 -7.73 -1.05
N GLU A 134 -6.29 -6.56 -1.01
CA GLU A 134 -6.26 -5.58 -2.12
C GLU A 134 -7.66 -5.27 -2.68
N VAL A 135 -8.65 -5.11 -1.76
CA VAL A 135 -10.05 -4.92 -2.12
C VAL A 135 -10.26 -3.52 -2.70
N ALA A 136 -10.56 -3.47 -4.01
CA ALA A 136 -10.85 -2.22 -4.68
C ALA A 136 -12.21 -1.66 -4.25
N LEU A 137 -12.23 -0.39 -3.88
CA LEU A 137 -13.42 0.36 -3.52
C LEU A 137 -13.69 1.49 -4.51
N SER A 138 -14.96 1.74 -4.77
CA SER A 138 -15.42 2.92 -5.49
C SER A 138 -16.75 3.39 -4.91
N PHE A 139 -16.83 4.68 -4.57
CA PHE A 139 -18.06 5.25 -4.02
C PHE A 139 -18.23 6.71 -4.47
N LEU A 140 -19.47 7.20 -4.41
CA LEU A 140 -19.83 8.55 -4.81
C LEU A 140 -19.98 9.46 -3.59
N ILE A 141 -19.45 10.68 -3.70
CA ILE A 141 -19.78 11.80 -2.79
C ILE A 141 -20.19 12.98 -3.67
N GLY A 142 -21.49 13.27 -3.69
CA GLY A 142 -22.05 14.22 -4.65
C GLY A 142 -21.77 13.75 -6.09
N ASP A 143 -21.23 14.62 -6.92
CA ASP A 143 -20.88 14.36 -8.32
C ASP A 143 -19.49 13.75 -8.52
N TYR A 144 -18.80 13.37 -7.42
CA TYR A 144 -17.44 12.90 -7.47
C TYR A 144 -17.33 11.41 -7.10
N THR A 145 -16.57 10.67 -7.89
CA THR A 145 -16.22 9.28 -7.60
C THR A 145 -14.92 9.22 -6.82
N PHE A 146 -14.89 8.47 -5.73
CA PHE A 146 -13.68 8.19 -4.98
C PHE A 146 -13.30 6.73 -5.15
N ARG A 147 -12.00 6.49 -5.37
CA ARG A 147 -11.43 5.15 -5.47
C ARG A 147 -10.36 4.94 -4.41
N GLY A 148 -10.33 3.75 -3.88
CA GLY A 148 -9.32 3.30 -2.93
C GLY A 148 -9.11 1.80 -3.02
N VAL A 149 -8.10 1.34 -2.30
CA VAL A 149 -7.82 -0.08 -2.11
C VAL A 149 -7.68 -0.30 -0.62
N ILE A 150 -8.29 -1.35 -0.11
CA ILE A 150 -8.15 -1.84 1.27
C ILE A 150 -7.13 -2.97 1.24
N ASP A 151 -6.05 -2.86 2.00
CA ASP A 151 -5.00 -3.87 2.03
C ASP A 151 -5.56 -5.24 2.49
N ARG A 152 -6.40 -5.25 3.53
CA ARG A 152 -7.14 -6.44 3.97
C ARG A 152 -8.48 -6.07 4.60
N LEU A 153 -9.51 -6.83 4.26
CA LEU A 153 -10.85 -6.73 4.80
C LEU A 153 -11.22 -8.03 5.52
N ASP A 154 -11.54 -7.95 6.81
CA ASP A 154 -11.99 -9.08 7.61
C ASP A 154 -13.50 -8.99 7.85
N HIS A 155 -14.20 -10.14 7.82
CA HIS A 155 -15.61 -10.25 8.12
C HIS A 155 -15.81 -10.79 9.55
N MET A 156 -16.41 -9.97 10.42
CA MET A 156 -16.58 -10.28 11.84
C MET A 156 -18.02 -10.67 12.22
N GLY A 157 -18.83 -11.06 11.24
CA GLY A 157 -20.24 -11.39 11.41
C GLY A 157 -21.18 -10.40 10.71
N PRO A 158 -22.50 -10.59 10.80
CA PRO A 158 -23.48 -9.79 10.03
C PRO A 158 -23.28 -8.28 10.21
N GLY A 159 -22.95 -7.60 9.11
CA GLY A 159 -22.75 -6.15 9.06
C GLY A 159 -21.52 -5.63 9.81
N LYS A 160 -20.60 -6.49 10.22
CA LYS A 160 -19.38 -6.08 10.95
C LYS A 160 -18.13 -6.41 10.16
N TRP A 161 -17.32 -5.39 9.91
CA TRP A 161 -16.10 -5.48 9.11
C TRP A 161 -14.93 -4.81 9.83
N ILE A 162 -13.72 -5.35 9.61
CA ILE A 162 -12.48 -4.68 10.03
C ILE A 162 -11.67 -4.39 8.78
N VAL A 163 -11.28 -3.12 8.64
CA VAL A 163 -10.39 -2.64 7.58
C VAL A 163 -8.98 -2.57 8.13
N HIS A 164 -8.05 -3.24 7.46
CA HIS A 164 -6.62 -3.16 7.77
C HIS A 164 -5.90 -2.37 6.69
N ASP A 165 -5.06 -1.44 7.12
CA ASP A 165 -4.17 -0.64 6.29
C ASP A 165 -2.75 -0.81 6.83
N TYR A 166 -1.87 -1.44 6.05
CA TYR A 166 -0.51 -1.75 6.47
C TYR A 166 0.42 -0.55 6.26
N LYS A 167 1.24 -0.27 7.27
CA LYS A 167 2.21 0.82 7.20
C LYS A 167 3.61 0.31 7.53
N THR A 168 4.53 0.53 6.61
CA THR A 168 5.95 0.18 6.74
C THR A 168 6.81 1.37 7.16
N SER A 169 6.18 2.52 7.49
CA SER A 169 6.88 3.73 7.92
C SER A 169 7.37 3.63 9.37
N ARG A 170 8.50 4.28 9.67
CA ARG A 170 9.07 4.33 11.04
C ARG A 170 8.28 5.22 11.99
N ARG A 171 7.43 6.11 11.49
CA ARG A 171 6.64 7.04 12.32
C ARG A 171 5.20 6.58 12.34
N GLN A 172 4.68 6.32 13.53
CA GLN A 172 3.24 6.29 13.74
C GLN A 172 2.70 7.71 13.48
N LYS A 173 1.65 7.78 12.67
CA LYS A 173 0.92 9.03 12.43
C LYS A 173 -0.21 9.14 13.45
#